data_04b1d202d7a91a2101508c9b62aa79c0
#
_entry.id   04b1d202d7a91a2101508c9b62aa79c0
#
_cell.length_a   1.000
_cell.length_b   1.000
_cell.length_c   1.000
_cell.angle_alpha   90.00
_cell.angle_beta   90.00
_cell.angle_gamma   90.00
#
_symmetry.space_group_name_H-M   'P 1'
#
loop_
_entity.id
_entity.type
_entity.pdbx_description
1 polymer ?
#
loop_
_entity_poly.entity_id
_entity_poly.type
_entity_poly.pdbx_seq_one_letter_code
_entity_poly.pdbx_strand_id
1 'polypeptide(L)'
;AGGIDIVGHMDKIYMNGQKYEIFNFEEDWYRKPFEACLDLVQEKGLMVEVNTKNWTKKKELYPRVEYLSRMREMNIPVMVNSDCHYPDLVNDGRKEAFKLLKQAGFKSTRELVKGKWQDIAL
;
A
#
# COMPACT_ATOMS: atom_id res chain seq x y z
N ALA A 1 -20.31 -1.99 5.79
CA ALA A 1 -19.80 -1.05 6.78
C ALA A 1 -19.42 0.24 6.06
N GLY A 2 -20.06 1.35 6.43
CA GLY A 2 -19.66 2.68 5.97
C GLY A 2 -18.68 3.31 6.95
N GLY A 3 -17.97 4.37 6.52
CA GLY A 3 -17.18 5.20 7.42
C GLY A 3 -15.68 4.90 7.46
N ILE A 4 -15.16 4.16 6.50
CA ILE A 4 -13.70 4.06 6.25
C ILE A 4 -13.39 4.55 4.84
N ASP A 5 -12.27 5.22 4.66
CA ASP A 5 -11.78 5.71 3.36
C ASP A 5 -10.56 4.93 2.90
N ILE A 6 -9.76 4.42 3.83
CA ILE A 6 -8.43 3.88 3.57
C ILE A 6 -8.27 2.52 4.22
N VAL A 7 -7.67 1.58 3.47
CA VAL A 7 -7.16 0.32 4.03
C VAL A 7 -5.66 0.47 4.27
N GLY A 8 -5.25 0.44 5.53
CA GLY A 8 -3.87 0.62 5.95
C GLY A 8 -3.06 -0.66 5.90
N HIS A 9 -1.76 -0.52 5.63
CA HIS A 9 -0.70 -1.55 5.64
C HIS A 9 -1.19 -2.97 5.26
N MET A 10 -1.92 -3.08 4.17
CA MET A 10 -2.26 -4.38 3.59
C MET A 10 -0.99 -5.21 3.41
N ASP A 11 -1.11 -6.53 3.51
CA ASP A 11 0.04 -7.45 3.37
C ASP A 11 1.06 -7.39 4.52
N LYS A 12 0.77 -6.70 5.61
CA LYS A 12 1.72 -6.60 6.75
C LYS A 12 2.05 -7.95 7.40
N ILE A 13 1.20 -8.95 7.24
CA ILE A 13 1.48 -10.33 7.67
C ILE A 13 2.74 -10.90 7.02
N TYR A 14 3.09 -10.40 5.82
CA TYR A 14 4.33 -10.72 5.11
C TYR A 14 5.56 -10.55 5.99
N MET A 15 5.65 -9.46 6.74
CA MET A 15 6.79 -9.19 7.63
C MET A 15 7.01 -10.31 8.65
N ASN A 16 5.94 -10.80 9.24
CA ASN A 16 6.03 -11.88 10.24
C ASN A 16 6.27 -13.24 9.58
N GLY A 17 5.64 -13.48 8.43
CA GLY A 17 5.86 -14.69 7.64
C GLY A 17 7.31 -14.87 7.23
N GLN A 18 7.94 -13.81 6.71
CA GLN A 18 9.37 -13.83 6.38
C GLN A 18 10.27 -14.04 7.61
N LYS A 19 9.99 -13.32 8.69
CA LYS A 19 10.81 -13.37 9.90
C LYS A 19 10.86 -14.75 10.53
N TYR A 20 9.77 -15.49 10.45
CA TYR A 20 9.61 -16.78 11.12
C TYR A 20 9.54 -17.95 10.13
N GLU A 21 9.67 -17.69 8.82
CA GLU A 21 9.57 -18.71 7.76
C GLU A 21 8.32 -19.59 7.88
N ILE A 22 7.17 -18.96 8.25
CA ILE A 22 5.95 -19.69 8.61
C ILE A 22 5.24 -20.23 7.38
N PHE A 23 5.35 -19.53 6.23
CA PHE A 23 4.65 -19.88 4.99
C PHE A 23 5.29 -19.27 3.76
N ASN A 24 4.94 -19.82 2.61
CA ASN A 24 5.29 -19.26 1.30
C ASN A 24 4.14 -18.35 0.81
N PHE A 25 4.46 -17.11 0.46
CA PHE A 25 3.48 -16.11 0.01
C PHE A 25 2.89 -16.36 -1.37
N GLU A 26 3.46 -17.32 -2.13
CA GLU A 26 2.91 -17.76 -3.42
C GLU A 26 1.82 -18.83 -3.24
N GLU A 27 1.61 -19.31 -2.04
CA GLU A 27 0.57 -20.30 -1.76
C GLU A 27 -0.83 -19.71 -1.91
N ASP A 28 -1.73 -20.52 -2.46
CA ASP A 28 -3.10 -20.14 -2.77
C ASP A 28 -3.88 -19.65 -1.54
N TRP A 29 -3.67 -20.24 -0.39
CA TRP A 29 -4.34 -19.85 0.85
C TRP A 29 -3.98 -18.44 1.31
N TYR A 30 -2.84 -17.89 0.87
CA TYR A 30 -2.43 -16.51 1.11
C TYR A 30 -2.86 -15.60 -0.04
N ARG A 31 -2.52 -15.97 -1.27
CA ARG A 31 -2.79 -15.16 -2.47
C ARG A 31 -4.27 -14.92 -2.72
N LYS A 32 -5.09 -15.97 -2.66
CA LYS A 32 -6.53 -15.86 -2.95
C LYS A 32 -7.26 -14.93 -2.00
N PRO A 33 -7.10 -15.02 -0.65
CA PRO A 33 -7.68 -14.02 0.26
C PRO A 33 -7.16 -12.61 0.03
N PHE A 34 -5.89 -12.43 -0.33
CA PHE A 34 -5.35 -11.10 -0.62
C PHE A 34 -6.01 -10.49 -1.87
N GLU A 35 -6.12 -11.24 -2.96
CA GLU A 35 -6.85 -10.80 -4.17
C GLU A 35 -8.32 -10.49 -3.86
N ALA A 36 -9.00 -11.33 -3.09
CA ALA A 36 -10.37 -11.08 -2.67
C ALA A 36 -10.51 -9.80 -1.84
N CYS A 37 -9.50 -9.45 -1.03
CA CYS A 37 -9.46 -8.16 -0.34
C CYS A 37 -9.31 -6.99 -1.33
N LEU A 38 -8.48 -7.11 -2.37
CA LEU A 38 -8.36 -6.09 -3.41
C LEU A 38 -9.67 -5.90 -4.17
N ASP A 39 -10.36 -6.98 -4.52
CA ASP A 39 -11.67 -6.95 -5.18
C ASP A 39 -12.68 -6.17 -4.31
N LEU A 40 -12.70 -6.45 -3.01
CA LEU A 40 -13.59 -5.75 -2.08
C LEU A 40 -13.23 -4.25 -1.94
N VAL A 41 -11.95 -3.92 -1.88
CA VAL A 41 -11.45 -2.55 -1.85
C VAL A 41 -11.93 -1.78 -3.09
N GLN A 42 -11.80 -2.39 -4.28
CA GLN A 42 -12.29 -1.82 -5.54
C GLN A 42 -13.81 -1.64 -5.52
N GLU A 43 -14.55 -2.69 -5.16
CA GLU A 43 -16.03 -2.67 -5.09
C GLU A 43 -16.55 -1.55 -4.17
N LYS A 44 -15.90 -1.34 -3.03
CA LYS A 44 -16.28 -0.31 -2.04
C LYS A 44 -15.72 1.08 -2.36
N GLY A 45 -14.94 1.24 -3.42
CA GLY A 45 -14.34 2.52 -3.78
C GLY A 45 -13.34 3.05 -2.75
N LEU A 46 -12.72 2.16 -1.97
CA LEU A 46 -11.73 2.52 -0.96
C LEU A 46 -10.37 2.78 -1.60
N MET A 47 -9.49 3.47 -0.90
CA MET A 47 -8.09 3.61 -1.28
C MET A 47 -7.19 2.73 -0.41
N VAL A 48 -6.01 2.41 -0.94
CA VAL A 48 -4.98 1.62 -0.23
C VAL A 48 -3.83 2.54 0.17
N GLU A 49 -3.41 2.40 1.41
CA GLU A 49 -2.17 3.00 1.89
C GLU A 49 -0.97 2.23 1.34
N VAL A 50 -0.06 2.93 0.67
CA VAL A 50 1.30 2.45 0.40
C VAL A 50 2.16 2.89 1.57
N ASN A 51 2.41 1.95 2.48
CA ASN A 51 3.10 2.19 3.75
C ASN A 51 4.60 1.99 3.59
N THR A 52 5.39 2.98 4.00
CA THR A 52 6.86 2.97 3.83
C THR A 52 7.64 2.65 5.10
N LYS A 53 6.98 2.28 6.18
CA LYS A 53 7.59 2.08 7.51
C LYS A 53 8.86 1.23 7.53
N ASN A 54 8.92 0.21 6.69
CA ASN A 54 10.06 -0.71 6.63
C ASN A 54 11.07 -0.36 5.53
N TRP A 55 10.92 0.76 4.85
CA TRP A 55 11.79 1.09 3.73
C TRP A 55 13.27 1.19 4.12
N THR A 56 13.61 1.98 5.13
CA THR A 56 15.01 2.14 5.56
C THR A 56 15.63 0.83 6.00
N LYS A 57 14.87 -0.01 6.72
CA LYS A 57 15.39 -1.25 7.30
C LYS A 57 15.46 -2.40 6.31
N LYS A 58 14.46 -2.55 5.42
CA LYS A 58 14.27 -3.75 4.60
C LYS A 58 14.02 -3.47 3.12
N LYS A 59 13.85 -2.20 2.73
CA LYS A 59 13.42 -1.81 1.36
C LYS A 59 12.08 -2.41 0.96
N GLU A 60 11.18 -2.55 1.92
CA GLU A 60 9.84 -3.13 1.76
C GLU A 60 8.75 -2.05 1.88
N LEU A 61 7.70 -2.21 1.08
CA LEU A 61 6.44 -1.49 1.18
C LEU A 61 5.31 -2.43 1.63
N TYR A 62 4.23 -1.86 2.15
CA TYR A 62 2.98 -2.58 2.38
C TYR A 62 1.83 -1.86 1.65
N PRO A 63 1.13 -2.51 0.71
CA PRO A 63 1.43 -3.85 0.21
C PRO A 63 2.77 -3.92 -0.52
N ARG A 64 3.28 -5.15 -0.73
CA ARG A 64 4.52 -5.40 -1.46
C ARG A 64 4.48 -4.78 -2.86
N VAL A 65 5.67 -4.44 -3.37
CA VAL A 65 5.85 -3.78 -4.68
C VAL A 65 5.17 -4.55 -5.82
N GLU A 66 5.15 -5.87 -5.75
CA GLU A 66 4.53 -6.77 -6.74
C GLU A 66 3.04 -6.51 -6.94
N TYR A 67 2.34 -6.04 -5.91
CA TYR A 67 0.91 -5.73 -6.00
C TYR A 67 0.59 -4.35 -6.57
N LEU A 68 1.57 -3.45 -6.71
CA LEU A 68 1.33 -2.10 -7.20
C LEU A 68 0.73 -2.09 -8.61
N SER A 69 1.28 -2.89 -9.52
CA SER A 69 0.75 -2.99 -10.89
C SER A 69 -0.69 -3.54 -10.90
N ARG A 70 -0.97 -4.55 -10.08
CA ARG A 70 -2.31 -5.11 -9.94
C ARG A 70 -3.32 -4.08 -9.45
N MET A 71 -2.97 -3.34 -8.39
CA MET A 71 -3.82 -2.25 -7.89
C MET A 71 -4.04 -1.16 -8.95
N ARG A 72 -3.01 -0.86 -9.76
CA ARG A 72 -3.13 0.10 -10.86
C ARG A 72 -4.10 -0.39 -11.94
N GLU A 73 -4.03 -1.65 -12.34
CA GLU A 73 -4.97 -2.28 -13.30
C GLU A 73 -6.41 -2.22 -12.81
N MET A 74 -6.62 -2.43 -11.52
CA MET A 74 -7.93 -2.36 -10.87
C MET A 74 -8.41 -0.92 -10.64
N ASN A 75 -7.63 0.10 -10.98
CA ASN A 75 -7.91 1.52 -10.71
C ASN A 75 -8.14 1.83 -9.22
N ILE A 76 -7.51 1.10 -8.32
CA ILE A 76 -7.57 1.36 -6.89
C ILE A 76 -6.72 2.61 -6.59
N PRO A 77 -7.30 3.68 -6.02
CA PRO A 77 -6.53 4.85 -5.64
C PRO A 77 -5.59 4.53 -4.47
N VAL A 78 -4.43 5.18 -4.46
CA VAL A 78 -3.41 4.96 -3.43
C VAL A 78 -3.00 6.27 -2.77
N MET A 79 -2.61 6.19 -1.50
CA MET A 79 -1.91 7.24 -0.78
C MET A 79 -0.60 6.71 -0.20
N VAL A 80 0.37 7.58 0.09
CA VAL A 80 1.66 7.18 0.64
C VAL A 80 1.83 7.72 2.05
N ASN A 81 2.03 6.82 3.01
CA ASN A 81 2.27 7.14 4.42
C ASN A 81 3.53 6.45 4.95
N SER A 82 4.21 7.11 5.87
CA SER A 82 5.39 6.54 6.52
C SER A 82 5.06 5.65 7.73
N ASP A 83 3.89 5.80 8.34
CA ASP A 83 3.57 5.13 9.62
C ASP A 83 4.72 5.31 10.63
N CYS A 84 5.33 6.50 10.61
CA CYS A 84 6.53 6.79 11.40
C CYS A 84 6.20 6.85 12.89
N HIS A 85 7.14 6.36 13.71
CA HIS A 85 7.07 6.41 15.17
C HIS A 85 8.15 7.36 15.74
N TYR A 86 8.97 7.95 14.85
CA TYR A 86 10.04 8.88 15.20
C TYR A 86 9.99 10.08 14.24
N PRO A 87 10.21 11.32 14.74
CA PRO A 87 10.05 12.54 13.94
C PRO A 87 10.95 12.60 12.70
N ASP A 88 12.15 12.04 12.77
CA ASP A 88 13.13 11.99 11.68
C ASP A 88 12.74 11.03 10.54
N LEU A 89 11.78 10.13 10.78
CA LEU A 89 11.30 9.16 9.81
C LEU A 89 9.99 9.57 9.10
N VAL A 90 9.51 10.80 9.31
CA VAL A 90 8.21 11.24 8.76
C VAL A 90 8.13 11.16 7.23
N ASN A 91 9.26 11.34 6.55
CA ASN A 91 9.37 11.24 5.09
C ASN A 91 10.12 10.00 4.61
N ASP A 92 10.41 9.04 5.51
CA ASP A 92 11.17 7.84 5.15
C ASP A 92 10.48 7.04 4.04
N GLY A 93 11.26 6.67 3.02
CA GLY A 93 10.79 5.89 1.87
C GLY A 93 9.77 6.57 0.95
N ARG A 94 9.31 7.82 1.25
CA ARG A 94 8.27 8.48 0.48
C ARG A 94 8.68 8.72 -0.98
N LYS A 95 9.88 9.20 -1.20
CA LYS A 95 10.41 9.47 -2.55
C LYS A 95 10.52 8.19 -3.38
N GLU A 96 10.96 7.13 -2.76
CA GLU A 96 11.11 5.82 -3.38
C GLU A 96 9.75 5.19 -3.70
N ALA A 97 8.79 5.30 -2.79
CA ALA A 97 7.42 4.87 -3.03
C ALA A 97 6.81 5.58 -4.24
N PHE A 98 6.98 6.90 -4.37
CA PHE A 98 6.54 7.64 -5.56
C PHE A 98 7.20 7.15 -6.84
N LYS A 99 8.51 6.85 -6.81
CA LYS A 99 9.22 6.28 -7.96
C LYS A 99 8.64 4.92 -8.35
N LEU A 100 8.41 4.05 -7.39
CA LEU A 100 7.85 2.71 -7.63
C LEU A 100 6.41 2.78 -8.15
N LEU A 101 5.60 3.69 -7.62
CA LEU A 101 4.24 3.94 -8.12
C LEU A 101 4.25 4.42 -9.58
N LYS A 102 5.14 5.35 -9.94
CA LYS A 102 5.33 5.75 -11.35
C LYS A 102 5.70 4.57 -12.25
N GLN A 103 6.62 3.72 -11.80
CA GLN A 103 7.03 2.53 -12.55
C GLN A 103 5.87 1.55 -12.73
N ALA A 104 4.99 1.42 -11.72
CA ALA A 104 3.77 0.61 -11.82
C ALA A 104 2.66 1.26 -12.67
N GLY A 105 2.86 2.49 -13.15
CA GLY A 105 1.94 3.19 -14.05
C GLY A 105 0.93 4.11 -13.38
N PHE A 106 1.03 4.37 -12.08
CA PHE A 106 0.21 5.39 -11.42
C PHE A 106 0.58 6.78 -11.93
N LYS A 107 -0.42 7.65 -12.05
CA LYS A 107 -0.25 9.05 -12.47
C LYS A 107 -0.39 10.03 -11.31
N SER A 108 -1.04 9.60 -10.24
CA SER A 108 -1.30 10.41 -9.05
C SER A 108 -1.37 9.55 -7.79
N THR A 109 -1.22 10.20 -6.65
CA THR A 109 -1.61 9.68 -5.34
C THR A 109 -2.76 10.51 -4.79
N ARG A 110 -3.53 9.94 -3.88
CA ARG A 110 -4.63 10.67 -3.23
C ARG A 110 -4.17 11.24 -1.90
N GLU A 111 -4.43 12.51 -1.68
CA GLU A 111 -4.09 13.21 -0.44
C GLU A 111 -5.28 13.98 0.12
N LEU A 112 -5.34 14.11 1.44
CA LEU A 112 -6.37 14.89 2.13
C LEU A 112 -5.93 16.35 2.22
N VAL A 113 -6.49 17.21 1.37
CA VAL A 113 -6.16 18.64 1.31
C VAL A 113 -7.38 19.45 1.76
N LYS A 114 -7.23 20.20 2.86
CA LYS A 114 -8.32 21.03 3.43
C LYS A 114 -9.64 20.27 3.61
N GLY A 115 -9.55 19.04 4.11
CA GLY A 115 -10.71 18.18 4.38
C GLY A 115 -11.35 17.51 3.16
N LYS A 116 -10.69 17.57 1.99
CA LYS A 116 -11.18 16.91 0.77
C LYS A 116 -10.09 16.02 0.17
N TRP A 117 -10.48 14.84 -0.27
CA TRP A 117 -9.58 13.95 -1.03
C TRP A 117 -9.31 14.51 -2.42
N GLN A 118 -8.05 14.63 -2.79
CA GLN A 118 -7.61 15.16 -4.08
C GLN A 118 -6.54 14.25 -4.68
N ASP A 119 -6.57 14.10 -6.00
CA ASP A 119 -5.53 13.41 -6.73
C ASP A 119 -4.38 14.38 -7.02
N ILE A 120 -3.21 14.09 -6.44
CA ILE A 120 -1.99 14.86 -6.61
C ILE A 120 -1.07 14.13 -7.60
N ALA A 121 -0.66 14.82 -8.66
CA ALA A 121 0.21 14.25 -9.68
C ALA A 121 1.55 13.75 -9.08
N LEU A 122 2.00 12.59 -9.54
CA LEU A 122 3.31 12.02 -9.18
C LEU A 122 4.44 12.66 -9.95
#